data_c554a8265018f6bd23bc4da077ab1219
#
_entry.id   c554a8265018f6bd23bc4da077ab1219
#
_cell.length_a   1.000
_cell.length_b   1.000
_cell.length_c   1.000
_cell.angle_alpha   90.00
_cell.angle_beta   90.00
_cell.angle_gamma   90.00
#
_symmetry.space_group_name_H-M   'P 1'
#
loop_
_entity.id
_entity.type
_entity.pdbx_description
1 polymer ?
#
loop_
_entity_poly.entity_id
_entity_poly.type
_entity_poly.pdbx_seq_one_letter_code
_entity_poly.pdbx_strand_id
1 'polypeptide(L)'
;MNKIVSILLLLFVVGAFLSRIVAYDALCNPHATPATQQVYQILCDQYGQKTISGTVARVDWNTDEAEYVRAWTGQYPALNVFDFINIHASKDVNPNGWLDYSDMSVVTNWWNNGGLVGCMWHWQVRANNGVNYTCSPGDEPGETDFDASCIYNPQSDDYRQMLHDIDQVAGYFKTMQEKGIAVIWRPLHEAAGNTFNYVGGKAWFWWGAKGGEACKALWRFMYDRMVNYHGLNNLIWVWNAQGGDRDWYPGDDVVDIVSLDSYHIQSYAITQQYLQLQRDYPNKIIALSECGNSEDQAMDYFSQLWSQGSRWSWFMTWYDYHYTWGSNLHRFAGKQWWQDAVNSGKVIMRSEMQQLRLATEVNPPNEPNSSTTLDLANLNNGWGTSYDTNTHTITFRNAWGGRGWWLEQDMSDYCRVIVVFDYAPCAGQLVVEYGNGTDASSTMFYTGDNSVEVLLNDYGKSNVTKIYLQCAEANAQLHLHGAYLIACTPAHTDRVQTPCSDPYYYTLQGIPTLYPQSQQLYIHKGKKIIIP
;
A
#
# COMPACT_ATOMS: atom_id res chain seq x y z
N MET A 1 -59.73 -51.33 -15.94
CA MET A 1 -59.74 -50.39 -14.80
C MET A 1 -58.27 -50.17 -14.36
N ASN A 2 -57.57 -49.29 -14.98
CA ASN A 2 -56.18 -48.95 -14.64
C ASN A 2 -56.14 -47.53 -14.18
N LYS A 3 -55.76 -47.36 -12.89
CA LYS A 3 -55.47 -46.03 -12.31
C LYS A 3 -54.06 -45.64 -12.69
N ILE A 4 -53.94 -44.62 -13.51
CA ILE A 4 -52.66 -43.95 -13.78
C ILE A 4 -52.44 -42.96 -12.65
N VAL A 5 -51.42 -43.22 -11.83
CA VAL A 5 -50.93 -42.30 -10.81
C VAL A 5 -49.92 -41.36 -11.50
N SER A 6 -50.30 -40.11 -11.70
CA SER A 6 -49.39 -39.08 -12.16
C SER A 6 -48.52 -38.60 -11.00
N ILE A 7 -47.24 -38.97 -11.06
CA ILE A 7 -46.24 -38.41 -10.17
C ILE A 7 -45.77 -37.06 -10.76
N LEU A 8 -46.19 -35.97 -10.13
CA LEU A 8 -45.63 -34.62 -10.40
C LEU A 8 -44.24 -34.59 -9.78
N LEU A 9 -43.21 -34.63 -10.63
CA LEU A 9 -41.85 -34.33 -10.22
C LEU A 9 -41.74 -32.84 -10.07
N LEU A 10 -41.75 -32.31 -8.82
CA LEU A 10 -41.36 -30.96 -8.51
C LEU A 10 -39.84 -30.86 -8.61
N LEU A 11 -39.35 -30.39 -9.74
CA LEU A 11 -37.96 -29.97 -9.88
C LEU A 11 -37.77 -28.68 -9.08
N PHE A 12 -37.33 -28.80 -7.84
CA PHE A 12 -36.71 -27.66 -7.14
C PHE A 12 -35.39 -27.34 -7.86
N VAL A 13 -35.43 -26.35 -8.72
CA VAL A 13 -34.21 -25.68 -9.17
C VAL A 13 -33.70 -24.89 -7.98
N VAL A 14 -32.89 -25.51 -7.17
CA VAL A 14 -32.01 -24.82 -6.23
C VAL A 14 -31.00 -24.09 -7.12
N GLY A 15 -31.32 -22.84 -7.44
CA GLY A 15 -30.36 -21.91 -8.00
C GLY A 15 -29.25 -21.74 -6.95
N ALA A 16 -28.23 -22.55 -7.02
CA ALA A 16 -26.98 -22.26 -6.35
C ALA A 16 -26.49 -20.94 -6.96
N PHE A 17 -26.73 -19.84 -6.28
CA PHE A 17 -25.91 -18.65 -6.44
C PHE A 17 -24.50 -19.07 -6.03
N LEU A 18 -23.75 -19.60 -6.98
CA LEU A 18 -22.30 -19.56 -6.91
C LEU A 18 -21.95 -18.09 -6.95
N SER A 19 -21.86 -17.47 -5.76
CA SER A 19 -21.11 -16.25 -5.62
C SER A 19 -19.73 -16.57 -6.22
N ARG A 20 -19.44 -16.03 -7.40
CA ARG A 20 -18.09 -16.03 -7.92
C ARG A 20 -17.26 -15.37 -6.81
N ILE A 21 -16.42 -16.15 -6.17
CA ILE A 21 -15.32 -15.60 -5.37
C ILE A 21 -14.45 -14.91 -6.43
N VAL A 22 -14.62 -13.61 -6.57
CA VAL A 22 -13.71 -12.79 -7.38
C VAL A 22 -12.44 -12.73 -6.55
N ALA A 23 -11.43 -13.48 -6.94
CA ALA A 23 -10.11 -13.36 -6.34
C ALA A 23 -9.49 -12.07 -6.92
N TYR A 24 -9.33 -11.07 -6.08
CA TYR A 24 -8.56 -9.87 -6.43
C TYR A 24 -7.07 -10.23 -6.43
N ASP A 25 -6.28 -9.45 -7.19
CA ASP A 25 -4.84 -9.63 -7.21
C ASP A 25 -4.26 -9.51 -5.79
N ALA A 26 -3.19 -10.25 -5.52
CA ALA A 26 -2.41 -10.00 -4.31
C ALA A 26 -1.77 -8.60 -4.37
N LEU A 27 -1.37 -8.07 -3.21
CA LEU A 27 -0.59 -6.84 -3.17
C LEU A 27 0.62 -6.90 -4.10
N CYS A 28 0.87 -5.84 -4.84
CA CYS A 28 2.00 -5.73 -5.77
C CYS A 28 3.36 -5.79 -5.05
N ASN A 29 3.40 -5.37 -3.78
CA ASN A 29 4.56 -5.60 -2.91
C ASN A 29 4.42 -6.93 -2.16
N PRO A 30 5.19 -7.98 -2.51
CA PRO A 30 5.12 -9.28 -1.86
C PRO A 30 5.64 -9.26 -0.41
N HIS A 31 6.31 -8.18 0.00
CA HIS A 31 6.86 -7.98 1.34
C HIS A 31 5.99 -7.04 2.19
N ALA A 32 4.74 -6.80 1.78
CA ALA A 32 3.82 -5.93 2.50
C ALA A 32 3.72 -6.33 3.99
N THR A 33 3.74 -5.31 4.88
CA THR A 33 3.63 -5.56 6.32
C THR A 33 2.29 -6.24 6.65
N PRO A 34 2.19 -6.97 7.76
CA PRO A 34 0.93 -7.58 8.17
C PRO A 34 -0.21 -6.58 8.31
N ALA A 35 0.07 -5.38 8.83
CA ALA A 35 -0.93 -4.31 8.89
C ALA A 35 -1.42 -3.89 7.49
N THR A 36 -0.52 -3.85 6.50
CA THR A 36 -0.84 -3.55 5.11
C THR A 36 -1.68 -4.65 4.48
N GLN A 37 -1.29 -5.91 4.71
CA GLN A 37 -2.06 -7.09 4.27
C GLN A 37 -3.45 -7.11 4.89
N GLN A 38 -3.56 -6.83 6.21
CA GLN A 38 -4.83 -6.75 6.92
C GLN A 38 -5.75 -5.67 6.32
N VAL A 39 -5.23 -4.46 6.12
CA VAL A 39 -6.02 -3.38 5.51
C VAL A 39 -6.48 -3.76 4.12
N TYR A 40 -5.60 -4.29 3.28
CA TYR A 40 -5.95 -4.71 1.93
C TYR A 40 -6.99 -5.84 1.93
N GLN A 41 -6.87 -6.83 2.82
CA GLN A 41 -7.86 -7.89 2.98
C GLN A 41 -9.24 -7.33 3.36
N ILE A 42 -9.30 -6.38 4.32
CA ILE A 42 -10.55 -5.71 4.69
C ILE A 42 -11.15 -4.99 3.47
N LEU A 43 -10.31 -4.27 2.69
CA LEU A 43 -10.77 -3.60 1.47
C LEU A 43 -11.38 -4.59 0.48
N CYS A 44 -10.76 -5.73 0.25
CA CYS A 44 -11.25 -6.80 -0.63
C CYS A 44 -12.55 -7.42 -0.10
N ASP A 45 -12.62 -7.75 1.18
CA ASP A 45 -13.78 -8.42 1.80
C ASP A 45 -15.03 -7.52 1.82
N GLN A 46 -14.82 -6.22 2.00
CA GLN A 46 -15.93 -5.26 2.05
C GLN A 46 -16.35 -4.76 0.65
N TYR A 47 -15.50 -4.90 -0.36
CA TYR A 47 -15.78 -4.43 -1.71
C TYR A 47 -17.05 -5.04 -2.27
N GLY A 48 -17.96 -4.19 -2.73
CA GLY A 48 -19.28 -4.60 -3.20
C GLY A 48 -20.32 -4.89 -2.10
N GLN A 49 -19.91 -5.03 -0.84
CA GLN A 49 -20.79 -5.24 0.32
C GLN A 49 -21.14 -3.92 1.01
N LYS A 50 -20.10 -3.13 1.30
CA LYS A 50 -20.18 -1.78 1.86
C LYS A 50 -19.07 -0.91 1.27
N THR A 51 -19.21 0.40 1.43
CA THR A 51 -18.21 1.39 1.03
C THR A 51 -17.61 2.03 2.27
N ILE A 52 -16.29 2.13 2.32
CA ILE A 52 -15.56 2.78 3.42
C ILE A 52 -15.71 4.29 3.25
N SER A 53 -16.11 4.98 4.33
CA SER A 53 -16.22 6.43 4.35
C SER A 53 -14.86 7.10 4.51
N GLY A 54 -14.61 8.18 3.78
CA GLY A 54 -13.35 8.91 3.86
C GLY A 54 -13.52 10.41 3.78
N THR A 55 -12.60 11.11 4.44
CA THR A 55 -12.37 12.56 4.35
C THR A 55 -10.90 12.81 4.03
N VAL A 56 -10.58 13.99 3.51
CA VAL A 56 -9.20 14.46 3.40
C VAL A 56 -8.93 15.50 4.49
N ALA A 57 -7.78 15.39 5.12
CA ALA A 57 -7.29 16.39 6.06
C ALA A 57 -6.98 17.72 5.34
N ARG A 58 -7.06 18.82 6.05
CA ARG A 58 -6.52 20.09 5.55
C ARG A 58 -5.00 19.99 5.40
N VAL A 59 -4.43 20.91 4.68
CA VAL A 59 -3.01 20.92 4.31
C VAL A 59 -2.03 20.89 5.49
N ASP A 60 -2.47 21.23 6.69
CA ASP A 60 -1.72 21.19 7.95
C ASP A 60 -1.91 19.89 8.74
N TRP A 61 -2.50 18.86 8.11
CA TRP A 61 -2.73 17.55 8.68
C TRP A 61 -3.54 17.56 9.99
N ASN A 62 -4.73 18.08 9.91
CA ASN A 62 -5.69 18.03 11.01
C ASN A 62 -6.82 17.01 10.75
N THR A 63 -7.79 16.94 11.66
CA THR A 63 -8.97 16.09 11.54
C THR A 63 -10.28 16.89 11.45
N ASP A 64 -10.23 18.16 11.10
CA ASP A 64 -11.38 19.06 11.13
C ASP A 64 -12.54 18.54 10.27
N GLU A 65 -12.27 18.05 9.08
CA GLU A 65 -13.30 17.48 8.20
C GLU A 65 -13.98 16.26 8.83
N ALA A 66 -13.20 15.42 9.47
CA ALA A 66 -13.73 14.27 10.20
C ALA A 66 -14.54 14.67 11.44
N GLU A 67 -14.17 15.76 12.11
CA GLU A 67 -14.95 16.33 13.23
C GLU A 67 -16.30 16.88 12.76
N TYR A 68 -16.39 17.49 11.57
CA TYR A 68 -17.68 17.88 11.00
C TYR A 68 -18.58 16.68 10.75
N VAL A 69 -18.04 15.63 10.12
CA VAL A 69 -18.79 14.40 9.90
C VAL A 69 -19.32 13.84 11.22
N ARG A 70 -18.47 13.79 12.24
CA ARG A 70 -18.87 13.35 13.59
C ARG A 70 -19.97 14.23 14.18
N ALA A 71 -19.85 15.53 14.08
CA ALA A 71 -20.87 16.47 14.59
C ALA A 71 -22.22 16.30 13.87
N TRP A 72 -22.21 15.92 12.60
CA TRP A 72 -23.44 15.75 11.81
C TRP A 72 -24.09 14.37 11.94
N THR A 73 -23.29 13.33 12.15
CA THR A 73 -23.73 11.92 12.10
C THR A 73 -23.57 11.16 13.41
N GLY A 74 -22.84 11.72 14.36
CA GLY A 74 -22.45 11.04 15.60
C GLY A 74 -21.26 10.10 15.45
N GLN A 75 -20.68 9.93 14.26
CA GLN A 75 -19.61 8.98 13.97
C GLN A 75 -18.49 9.62 13.13
N TYR A 76 -17.26 9.17 13.35
CA TYR A 76 -16.13 9.56 12.49
C TYR A 76 -16.13 8.74 11.20
N PRO A 77 -15.68 9.32 10.05
CA PRO A 77 -15.37 8.52 8.87
C PRO A 77 -14.26 7.51 9.17
N ALA A 78 -14.20 6.44 8.38
CA ALA A 78 -13.24 5.37 8.61
C ALA A 78 -11.83 5.69 8.09
N LEU A 79 -11.74 6.39 6.97
CA LEU A 79 -10.49 6.79 6.32
C LEU A 79 -10.27 8.29 6.51
N ASN A 80 -9.06 8.71 6.84
CA ASN A 80 -8.60 10.09 6.70
C ASN A 80 -7.36 10.13 5.82
N VAL A 81 -7.36 11.00 4.82
CA VAL A 81 -6.27 11.12 3.83
C VAL A 81 -5.46 12.37 4.13
N PHE A 82 -4.15 12.27 4.08
CA PHE A 82 -3.20 13.35 4.37
C PHE A 82 -2.42 13.71 3.11
N ASP A 83 -2.35 14.99 2.77
CA ASP A 83 -1.67 15.47 1.57
C ASP A 83 -0.32 16.08 1.91
N PHE A 84 0.73 15.68 1.20
CA PHE A 84 2.07 16.25 1.31
C PHE A 84 2.25 17.56 0.50
N ILE A 85 1.17 18.22 0.11
CA ILE A 85 1.18 19.38 -0.80
C ILE A 85 2.19 20.47 -0.42
N ASN A 86 2.35 20.75 0.86
CA ASN A 86 3.22 21.83 1.36
C ASN A 86 4.52 21.31 2.02
N ILE A 87 5.05 20.18 1.53
CA ILE A 87 6.27 19.59 2.09
C ILE A 87 7.43 20.59 2.20
N HIS A 88 7.56 21.48 1.21
CA HIS A 88 8.55 22.55 1.18
C HIS A 88 8.42 23.59 2.32
N ALA A 89 7.24 23.64 2.96
CA ALA A 89 6.94 24.54 4.07
C ALA A 89 6.90 23.80 5.43
N SER A 90 7.28 22.52 5.46
CA SER A 90 7.41 21.75 6.71
C SER A 90 8.67 22.17 7.47
N LYS A 91 8.59 22.31 8.80
CA LYS A 91 9.66 22.81 9.66
C LYS A 91 10.91 21.95 9.65
N ASP A 92 10.77 20.66 9.45
CA ASP A 92 11.88 19.72 9.33
C ASP A 92 12.67 19.88 8.01
N VAL A 93 12.05 20.49 7.01
CA VAL A 93 12.66 20.82 5.70
C VAL A 93 13.10 22.27 5.65
N ASN A 94 12.25 23.16 6.16
CA ASN A 94 12.43 24.60 6.14
C ASN A 94 12.23 25.17 7.56
N PRO A 95 13.29 25.63 8.25
CA PRO A 95 13.18 26.15 9.62
C PRO A 95 12.19 27.32 9.78
N ASN A 96 11.86 28.00 8.68
CA ASN A 96 10.85 29.07 8.66
C ASN A 96 9.47 28.55 8.21
N GLY A 97 9.30 27.24 8.10
CA GLY A 97 8.05 26.60 7.74
C GLY A 97 6.94 26.89 8.74
N TRP A 98 5.71 26.86 8.26
CA TRP A 98 4.52 27.14 9.06
C TRP A 98 3.75 25.89 9.48
N LEU A 99 4.11 24.71 8.95
CA LEU A 99 3.55 23.40 9.30
C LEU A 99 4.68 22.43 9.67
N ASP A 100 4.33 21.21 10.12
CA ASP A 100 5.30 20.21 10.53
C ASP A 100 4.77 18.80 10.19
N TYR A 101 5.20 18.26 9.03
CA TYR A 101 4.84 16.90 8.62
C TYR A 101 5.64 15.81 9.36
N SER A 102 6.69 16.16 10.08
CA SER A 102 7.40 15.22 10.96
C SER A 102 6.64 14.91 12.26
N ASP A 103 5.67 15.76 12.65
CA ASP A 103 4.76 15.46 13.74
C ASP A 103 3.69 14.44 13.29
N MET A 104 3.97 13.17 13.55
CA MET A 104 3.09 12.05 13.24
C MET A 104 1.95 11.85 14.24
N SER A 105 1.75 12.77 15.19
CA SER A 105 0.78 12.57 16.29
C SER A 105 -0.65 12.42 15.78
N VAL A 106 -1.08 13.25 14.83
CA VAL A 106 -2.43 13.20 14.25
C VAL A 106 -2.68 11.90 13.48
N VAL A 107 -1.71 11.47 12.66
CA VAL A 107 -1.77 10.23 11.88
C VAL A 107 -1.79 9.02 12.81
N THR A 108 -0.88 9.00 13.80
CA THR A 108 -0.77 7.93 14.80
C THR A 108 -2.04 7.81 15.63
N ASN A 109 -2.59 8.93 16.08
CA ASN A 109 -3.84 8.96 16.84
C ASN A 109 -5.02 8.45 16.01
N TRP A 110 -5.09 8.84 14.72
CA TRP A 110 -6.14 8.36 13.85
C TRP A 110 -6.09 6.84 13.66
N TRP A 111 -4.90 6.31 13.38
CA TRP A 111 -4.66 4.87 13.24
C TRP A 111 -4.97 4.08 14.52
N ASN A 112 -4.49 4.55 15.67
CA ASN A 112 -4.68 3.88 16.97
C ASN A 112 -6.15 3.87 17.43
N ASN A 113 -6.95 4.82 16.94
CA ASN A 113 -8.41 4.84 17.17
C ASN A 113 -9.19 4.04 16.12
N GLY A 114 -8.54 3.15 15.38
CA GLY A 114 -9.16 2.22 14.44
C GLY A 114 -9.45 2.77 13.07
N GLY A 115 -9.01 3.99 12.76
CA GLY A 115 -9.13 4.57 11.41
C GLY A 115 -8.12 3.99 10.43
N LEU A 116 -8.41 4.12 9.13
CA LEU A 116 -7.46 3.90 8.05
C LEU A 116 -6.74 5.19 7.72
N VAL A 117 -5.48 5.08 7.34
CA VAL A 117 -4.64 6.20 6.92
C VAL A 117 -4.46 6.14 5.40
N GLY A 118 -4.82 7.23 4.72
CA GLY A 118 -4.46 7.45 3.34
C GLY A 118 -3.45 8.58 3.23
N CYS A 119 -2.62 8.54 2.20
CA CYS A 119 -1.76 9.66 1.83
C CYS A 119 -1.85 9.93 0.33
N MET A 120 -1.72 11.20 -0.03
CA MET A 120 -1.65 11.67 -1.40
C MET A 120 -0.58 12.76 -1.51
N TRP A 121 -0.27 13.17 -2.71
CA TRP A 121 0.75 14.18 -2.91
C TRP A 121 0.43 15.09 -4.09
N HIS A 122 -0.03 16.30 -3.80
CA HIS A 122 0.07 17.40 -4.76
C HIS A 122 1.53 17.84 -4.81
N TRP A 123 2.32 17.15 -5.61
CA TRP A 123 3.76 17.32 -5.66
C TRP A 123 4.14 18.68 -6.26
N GLN A 124 4.18 19.66 -5.40
CA GLN A 124 4.63 21.00 -5.77
C GLN A 124 6.16 21.02 -5.90
N VAL A 125 6.60 21.58 -7.01
CA VAL A 125 8.00 21.89 -7.28
C VAL A 125 8.17 23.40 -7.40
N ARG A 126 9.41 23.88 -7.48
CA ARG A 126 9.67 25.30 -7.60
C ARG A 126 9.13 25.84 -8.94
N ALA A 127 8.39 26.94 -8.88
CA ALA A 127 7.88 27.63 -10.06
C ALA A 127 9.00 28.36 -10.82
N ASN A 128 8.76 28.70 -12.09
CA ASN A 128 9.71 29.38 -12.98
C ASN A 128 10.19 30.74 -12.45
N ASN A 129 9.41 31.40 -11.58
CA ASN A 129 9.85 32.64 -10.91
C ASN A 129 10.90 32.38 -9.81
N GLY A 130 11.24 31.15 -9.49
CA GLY A 130 12.21 30.78 -8.47
C GLY A 130 11.81 31.09 -7.02
N VAL A 131 10.57 31.51 -6.77
CA VAL A 131 10.07 31.90 -5.44
C VAL A 131 8.94 31.01 -4.98
N ASN A 132 7.91 30.84 -5.80
CA ASN A 132 6.71 30.07 -5.47
C ASN A 132 6.90 28.58 -5.73
N TYR A 133 5.95 27.78 -5.26
CA TYR A 133 5.83 26.35 -5.53
C TYR A 133 4.50 26.09 -6.24
N THR A 134 4.49 25.14 -7.17
CA THR A 134 3.34 24.83 -8.01
C THR A 134 3.34 23.39 -8.50
N CYS A 135 2.14 22.86 -8.79
CA CYS A 135 1.96 21.62 -9.56
C CYS A 135 1.67 21.90 -11.05
N SER A 136 1.39 23.17 -11.41
CA SER A 136 0.89 23.53 -12.74
C SER A 136 2.03 23.60 -13.75
N PRO A 137 2.02 22.79 -14.82
CA PRO A 137 3.06 22.82 -15.84
C PRO A 137 2.91 24.02 -16.76
N GLY A 138 4.02 24.58 -17.25
CA GLY A 138 4.05 25.59 -18.30
C GLY A 138 5.15 26.61 -18.12
N ASP A 139 5.13 27.65 -19.00
CA ASP A 139 6.21 28.61 -19.16
C ASP A 139 5.97 29.92 -18.38
N GLU A 140 4.77 30.09 -17.78
CA GLU A 140 4.44 31.30 -17.03
C GLU A 140 5.21 31.37 -15.68
N PRO A 141 5.46 32.55 -15.12
CA PRO A 141 6.23 32.70 -13.87
C PRO A 141 5.67 31.91 -12.68
N GLY A 142 4.37 31.66 -12.62
CA GLY A 142 3.68 30.89 -11.55
C GLY A 142 3.54 29.41 -11.89
N GLU A 143 4.01 28.97 -13.02
CA GLU A 143 4.01 27.59 -13.50
C GLU A 143 5.42 26.99 -13.39
N THR A 144 5.59 25.74 -13.83
CA THR A 144 6.88 25.07 -13.82
C THR A 144 7.16 24.37 -15.16
N ASP A 145 8.39 24.46 -15.63
CA ASP A 145 8.92 23.67 -16.75
C ASP A 145 9.44 22.30 -16.31
N PHE A 146 9.44 22.03 -15.00
CA PHE A 146 9.72 20.70 -14.46
C PHE A 146 8.70 19.69 -14.98
N ASP A 147 9.16 18.52 -15.40
CA ASP A 147 8.29 17.49 -15.93
C ASP A 147 8.81 16.05 -15.70
N ALA A 148 7.96 15.06 -15.92
CA ALA A 148 8.28 13.65 -15.68
C ALA A 148 9.42 13.11 -16.55
N SER A 149 9.84 13.79 -17.61
CA SER A 149 10.97 13.35 -18.46
C SER A 149 12.33 13.53 -17.79
N CYS A 150 12.39 14.26 -16.66
CA CYS A 150 13.60 14.36 -15.82
C CYS A 150 14.17 12.99 -15.44
N ILE A 151 13.31 11.96 -15.34
CA ILE A 151 13.74 10.58 -15.05
C ILE A 151 14.72 10.01 -16.08
N TYR A 152 14.71 10.52 -17.30
CA TYR A 152 15.61 10.08 -18.37
C TYR A 152 16.97 10.80 -18.39
N ASN A 153 17.16 11.79 -17.50
CA ASN A 153 18.40 12.56 -17.41
C ASN A 153 18.98 12.57 -15.97
N PRO A 154 19.64 11.49 -15.53
CA PRO A 154 20.17 11.38 -14.17
C PRO A 154 21.22 12.43 -13.77
N GLN A 155 21.71 13.23 -14.72
CA GLN A 155 22.67 14.28 -14.47
C GLN A 155 22.03 15.68 -14.30
N SER A 156 20.72 15.79 -14.54
CA SER A 156 19.99 17.06 -14.42
C SER A 156 19.76 17.47 -12.95
N ASP A 157 19.54 18.74 -12.73
CA ASP A 157 19.11 19.27 -11.44
C ASP A 157 17.71 18.77 -11.10
N ASP A 158 16.83 18.67 -12.11
CA ASP A 158 15.47 18.18 -11.94
C ASP A 158 15.44 16.71 -11.48
N TYR A 159 16.31 15.86 -12.02
CA TYR A 159 16.44 14.49 -11.54
C TYR A 159 16.89 14.44 -10.07
N ARG A 160 17.85 15.31 -9.69
CA ARG A 160 18.29 15.39 -8.29
C ARG A 160 17.20 15.90 -7.37
N GLN A 161 16.40 16.88 -7.83
CA GLN A 161 15.24 17.36 -7.08
C GLN A 161 14.19 16.28 -6.92
N MET A 162 13.84 15.57 -8.01
CA MET A 162 12.92 14.43 -7.97
C MET A 162 13.34 13.37 -6.95
N LEU A 163 14.61 12.98 -6.96
CA LEU A 163 15.15 12.02 -5.99
C LEU A 163 15.03 12.53 -4.56
N HIS A 164 15.43 13.77 -4.32
CA HIS A 164 15.37 14.40 -3.01
C HIS A 164 13.94 14.40 -2.45
N ASP A 165 12.97 14.78 -3.25
CA ASP A 165 11.58 14.88 -2.84
C ASP A 165 10.98 13.50 -2.55
N ILE A 166 11.27 12.49 -3.40
CA ILE A 166 10.82 11.11 -3.15
C ILE A 166 11.45 10.57 -1.86
N ASP A 167 12.75 10.78 -1.64
CA ASP A 167 13.45 10.30 -0.45
C ASP A 167 12.91 10.97 0.83
N GLN A 168 12.51 12.23 0.73
CA GLN A 168 11.91 12.95 1.84
C GLN A 168 10.54 12.36 2.22
N VAL A 169 9.64 12.15 1.24
CA VAL A 169 8.34 11.51 1.48
C VAL A 169 8.55 10.07 2.00
N ALA A 170 9.52 9.36 1.46
CA ALA A 170 9.88 8.03 1.94
C ALA A 170 10.29 8.03 3.42
N GLY A 171 10.97 9.07 3.90
CA GLY A 171 11.32 9.24 5.31
C GLY A 171 10.09 9.32 6.22
N TYR A 172 9.03 10.01 5.81
CA TYR A 172 7.77 10.06 6.56
C TYR A 172 7.07 8.70 6.56
N PHE A 173 7.02 8.00 5.42
CA PHE A 173 6.45 6.65 5.36
C PHE A 173 7.26 5.64 6.18
N LYS A 174 8.58 5.80 6.25
CA LYS A 174 9.43 4.98 7.12
C LYS A 174 9.03 5.14 8.60
N THR A 175 8.81 6.38 9.03
CA THR A 175 8.31 6.67 10.39
C THR A 175 6.93 6.06 10.64
N MET A 176 6.03 6.10 9.65
CA MET A 176 4.73 5.44 9.74
C MET A 176 4.88 3.91 9.80
N GLN A 177 5.77 3.32 9.00
CA GLN A 177 6.05 1.88 9.02
C GLN A 177 6.56 1.42 10.39
N GLU A 178 7.50 2.15 10.98
CA GLU A 178 8.04 1.89 12.32
C GLU A 178 6.97 1.95 13.42
N LYS A 179 5.87 2.66 13.17
CA LYS A 179 4.68 2.73 14.04
C LYS A 179 3.61 1.69 13.69
N GLY A 180 3.89 0.77 12.75
CA GLY A 180 2.93 -0.25 12.31
C GLY A 180 1.73 0.31 11.55
N ILE A 181 1.85 1.48 10.91
CA ILE A 181 0.77 2.14 10.17
C ILE A 181 0.81 1.73 8.71
N ALA A 182 -0.25 1.07 8.24
CA ALA A 182 -0.47 0.84 6.82
C ALA A 182 -1.03 2.10 6.16
N VAL A 183 -0.57 2.41 4.95
CA VAL A 183 -0.92 3.63 4.23
C VAL A 183 -1.52 3.31 2.86
N ILE A 184 -2.70 3.82 2.59
CA ILE A 184 -3.28 3.82 1.24
C ILE A 184 -2.65 5.01 0.50
N TRP A 185 -1.71 4.72 -0.42
CA TRP A 185 -0.86 5.70 -1.09
C TRP A 185 -1.33 6.01 -2.50
N ARG A 186 -1.71 7.27 -2.76
CA ARG A 186 -2.21 7.75 -4.05
C ARG A 186 -1.33 8.88 -4.60
N PRO A 187 -0.15 8.56 -5.16
CA PRO A 187 0.70 9.53 -5.84
C PRO A 187 0.22 9.82 -7.25
N LEU A 188 0.74 10.88 -7.86
CA LEU A 188 0.60 11.23 -9.28
C LEU A 188 -0.85 11.13 -9.79
N HIS A 189 -1.80 11.54 -8.94
CA HIS A 189 -3.23 11.50 -9.26
C HIS A 189 -3.55 12.43 -10.43
N GLU A 190 -4.67 12.14 -11.10
CA GLU A 190 -5.17 12.91 -12.25
C GLU A 190 -4.12 13.18 -13.35
N ALA A 191 -3.20 12.24 -13.55
CA ALA A 191 -2.06 12.42 -14.46
C ALA A 191 -2.48 12.73 -15.90
N ALA A 192 -3.54 12.07 -16.41
CA ALA A 192 -4.09 12.31 -17.74
C ALA A 192 -5.10 13.48 -17.76
N GLY A 193 -5.32 14.14 -16.64
CA GLY A 193 -6.28 15.23 -16.50
C GLY A 193 -6.03 16.34 -17.52
N ASN A 194 -7.11 16.76 -18.19
CA ASN A 194 -7.16 17.75 -19.25
C ASN A 194 -6.38 17.41 -20.55
N THR A 195 -5.37 16.54 -20.52
CA THR A 195 -4.63 16.13 -21.72
C THR A 195 -5.41 15.14 -22.57
N PHE A 196 -6.17 14.27 -21.92
CA PHE A 196 -6.93 13.21 -22.55
C PHE A 196 -8.27 13.69 -23.10
N ASN A 197 -9.02 14.46 -22.30
CA ASN A 197 -10.40 14.86 -22.66
C ASN A 197 -10.48 16.05 -23.59
N TYR A 198 -9.41 16.82 -23.76
CA TYR A 198 -9.40 18.05 -24.53
C TYR A 198 -8.21 18.03 -25.50
N VAL A 199 -8.47 17.85 -26.79
CA VAL A 199 -7.43 17.92 -27.82
C VAL A 199 -6.71 19.26 -27.75
N GLY A 200 -5.41 19.23 -27.43
CA GLY A 200 -4.59 20.40 -27.20
C GLY A 200 -4.78 21.03 -25.80
N GLY A 201 -5.45 20.35 -24.88
CA GLY A 201 -5.53 20.74 -23.48
C GLY A 201 -4.17 20.71 -22.79
N LYS A 202 -3.97 21.60 -21.83
CA LYS A 202 -2.79 21.64 -20.97
C LYS A 202 -3.02 20.71 -19.79
N ALA A 203 -2.04 19.85 -19.46
CA ALA A 203 -2.12 18.99 -18.28
C ALA A 203 -2.42 19.82 -17.02
N TRP A 204 -3.21 19.27 -16.10
CA TRP A 204 -3.42 19.92 -14.81
C TRP A 204 -2.15 19.94 -13.97
N PHE A 205 -1.38 18.83 -14.05
CA PHE A 205 -0.20 18.61 -13.23
C PHE A 205 1.04 18.32 -14.06
N TRP A 206 2.21 18.73 -13.58
CA TRP A 206 3.47 18.56 -14.29
C TRP A 206 3.83 17.10 -14.58
N TRP A 207 3.41 16.17 -13.72
CA TRP A 207 3.66 14.73 -13.96
C TRP A 207 2.87 14.14 -15.13
N GLY A 208 1.85 14.85 -15.61
CA GLY A 208 1.10 14.51 -16.82
C GLY A 208 1.56 15.25 -18.08
N ALA A 209 2.36 16.29 -17.95
CA ALA A 209 2.66 17.22 -19.04
C ALA A 209 3.38 16.60 -20.24
N LYS A 210 4.16 15.53 -20.03
CA LYS A 210 4.89 14.79 -21.10
C LYS A 210 4.20 13.49 -21.52
N GLY A 211 2.95 13.27 -21.12
CA GLY A 211 2.14 12.13 -21.52
C GLY A 211 2.39 10.86 -20.75
N GLY A 212 1.64 9.81 -21.13
CA GLY A 212 1.54 8.57 -20.35
C GLY A 212 2.86 7.82 -20.18
N GLU A 213 3.72 7.79 -21.18
CA GLU A 213 4.98 7.04 -21.10
C GLU A 213 5.93 7.63 -20.04
N ALA A 214 6.06 8.97 -19.99
CA ALA A 214 6.89 9.62 -18.99
C ALA A 214 6.28 9.47 -17.57
N CYS A 215 4.96 9.59 -17.47
CA CYS A 215 4.25 9.39 -16.21
C CYS A 215 4.42 7.94 -15.68
N LYS A 216 4.26 6.92 -16.53
CA LYS A 216 4.50 5.52 -16.18
C LYS A 216 5.94 5.28 -15.72
N ALA A 217 6.91 5.88 -16.40
CA ALA A 217 8.31 5.76 -16.01
C ALA A 217 8.56 6.39 -14.63
N LEU A 218 7.99 7.56 -14.36
CA LEU A 218 8.08 8.22 -13.06
C LEU A 218 7.40 7.38 -11.95
N TRP A 219 6.21 6.82 -12.21
CA TRP A 219 5.51 5.94 -11.28
C TRP A 219 6.37 4.73 -10.89
N ARG A 220 6.88 4.01 -11.89
CA ARG A 220 7.69 2.80 -11.67
C ARG A 220 9.00 3.11 -10.95
N PHE A 221 9.60 4.26 -11.27
CA PHE A 221 10.78 4.74 -10.55
C PHE A 221 10.47 5.06 -9.07
N MET A 222 9.35 5.76 -8.80
CA MET A 222 8.91 6.05 -7.44
C MET A 222 8.64 4.76 -6.66
N TYR A 223 7.95 3.80 -7.27
CA TYR A 223 7.71 2.49 -6.67
C TYR A 223 9.01 1.78 -6.33
N ASP A 224 9.93 1.67 -7.28
CA ASP A 224 11.23 1.03 -7.06
C ASP A 224 12.03 1.73 -5.96
N ARG A 225 12.05 3.06 -5.98
CA ARG A 225 12.76 3.85 -4.96
C ARG A 225 12.17 3.66 -3.57
N MET A 226 10.86 3.73 -3.43
CA MET A 226 10.18 3.58 -2.14
C MET A 226 10.21 2.14 -1.62
N VAL A 227 9.84 1.16 -2.46
CA VAL A 227 9.72 -0.24 -2.03
C VAL A 227 11.08 -0.93 -1.96
N ASN A 228 11.86 -0.90 -3.06
CA ASN A 228 13.09 -1.70 -3.14
C ASN A 228 14.31 -0.99 -2.52
N TYR A 229 14.42 0.32 -2.66
CA TYR A 229 15.55 1.07 -2.10
C TYR A 229 15.34 1.45 -0.63
N HIS A 230 14.19 2.04 -0.27
CA HIS A 230 13.88 2.44 1.12
C HIS A 230 13.28 1.32 1.96
N GLY A 231 12.86 0.19 1.35
CA GLY A 231 12.26 -0.93 2.07
C GLY A 231 10.90 -0.60 2.67
N LEU A 232 10.10 0.22 2.00
CA LEU A 232 8.76 0.58 2.46
C LEU A 232 7.78 -0.52 2.09
N ASN A 233 7.32 -1.25 3.10
CA ASN A 233 6.41 -2.39 2.97
C ASN A 233 5.01 -2.08 3.52
N ASN A 234 4.77 -0.84 3.91
CA ASN A 234 3.52 -0.38 4.50
C ASN A 234 2.59 0.37 3.54
N LEU A 235 2.87 0.35 2.24
CA LEU A 235 2.12 1.10 1.23
C LEU A 235 1.19 0.19 0.43
N ILE A 236 -0.07 0.63 0.24
CA ILE A 236 -1.04 0.10 -0.72
C ILE A 236 -1.12 1.11 -1.87
N TRP A 237 -0.69 0.72 -3.07
CA TRP A 237 -0.50 1.62 -4.20
C TRP A 237 -1.79 1.82 -4.99
N VAL A 238 -2.25 3.07 -5.09
CA VAL A 238 -3.51 3.44 -5.73
C VAL A 238 -3.24 4.25 -7.00
N TRP A 239 -3.53 3.67 -8.16
CA TRP A 239 -3.55 4.39 -9.43
C TRP A 239 -4.86 5.17 -9.57
N ASN A 240 -4.75 6.47 -9.90
CA ASN A 240 -5.90 7.31 -10.15
C ASN A 240 -6.14 7.47 -11.65
N ALA A 241 -7.20 6.83 -12.15
CA ALA A 241 -7.60 6.86 -13.55
C ALA A 241 -8.53 8.03 -13.84
N GLN A 242 -8.47 8.55 -15.06
CA GLN A 242 -9.36 9.62 -15.55
C GLN A 242 -10.50 9.09 -16.48
N GLY A 243 -10.56 7.77 -16.65
CA GLY A 243 -11.58 7.12 -17.48
C GLY A 243 -11.32 7.25 -18.98
N GLY A 244 -10.63 6.27 -19.56
CA GLY A 244 -10.22 6.23 -20.97
C GLY A 244 -8.72 6.40 -21.16
N ASP A 245 -7.97 6.50 -20.09
CA ASP A 245 -6.53 6.70 -20.02
C ASP A 245 -5.75 5.39 -19.71
N ARG A 246 -6.29 4.25 -20.14
CA ARG A 246 -5.71 2.94 -19.86
C ARG A 246 -4.26 2.78 -20.33
N ASP A 247 -3.86 3.46 -21.37
CA ASP A 247 -2.49 3.51 -21.88
C ASP A 247 -1.51 4.24 -20.95
N TRP A 248 -2.03 4.98 -19.97
CA TRP A 248 -1.25 5.61 -18.90
C TRP A 248 -0.99 4.68 -17.69
N TYR A 249 -1.69 3.56 -17.63
CA TYR A 249 -1.62 2.63 -16.51
C TYR A 249 -0.22 2.01 -16.36
N PRO A 250 0.43 2.12 -15.17
CA PRO A 250 1.81 1.71 -15.02
C PRO A 250 2.02 0.19 -14.93
N GLY A 251 0.97 -0.59 -14.71
CA GLY A 251 0.99 -2.06 -14.69
C GLY A 251 0.53 -2.66 -13.36
N ASP A 252 0.02 -3.91 -13.44
CA ASP A 252 -0.52 -4.63 -12.29
C ASP A 252 0.54 -4.97 -11.23
N ASP A 253 1.80 -5.05 -11.65
CA ASP A 253 2.95 -5.37 -10.80
C ASP A 253 3.39 -4.24 -9.87
N VAL A 254 2.84 -3.03 -10.06
CA VAL A 254 3.14 -1.83 -9.26
C VAL A 254 1.89 -1.05 -8.82
N VAL A 255 0.71 -1.66 -8.95
CA VAL A 255 -0.58 -1.08 -8.55
C VAL A 255 -1.43 -2.12 -7.83
N ASP A 256 -1.97 -1.75 -6.70
CA ASP A 256 -2.90 -2.59 -5.92
C ASP A 256 -4.36 -2.26 -6.22
N ILE A 257 -4.70 -0.99 -6.29
CA ILE A 257 -6.07 -0.47 -6.37
C ILE A 257 -6.15 0.56 -7.49
N VAL A 258 -7.28 0.62 -8.18
CA VAL A 258 -7.60 1.67 -9.15
C VAL A 258 -8.64 2.61 -8.56
N SER A 259 -8.50 3.89 -8.79
CA SER A 259 -9.45 4.89 -8.31
C SER A 259 -9.83 5.92 -9.38
N LEU A 260 -10.86 6.67 -9.07
CA LEU A 260 -11.36 7.78 -9.90
C LEU A 260 -11.61 8.98 -8.99
N ASP A 261 -11.30 10.18 -9.48
CA ASP A 261 -11.74 11.44 -8.90
C ASP A 261 -12.91 12.00 -9.71
N SER A 262 -13.99 12.38 -9.06
CA SER A 262 -15.17 12.88 -9.73
C SER A 262 -15.94 13.86 -8.86
N TYR A 263 -16.16 15.06 -9.39
CA TYR A 263 -16.94 16.10 -8.77
C TYR A 263 -18.30 16.26 -9.48
N HIS A 264 -19.30 16.89 -8.83
CA HIS A 264 -20.69 17.05 -9.31
C HIS A 264 -21.32 15.76 -9.87
N ILE A 265 -21.13 14.67 -9.14
CA ILE A 265 -21.49 13.33 -9.58
C ILE A 265 -23.01 13.20 -9.81
N GLN A 266 -23.39 12.85 -11.05
CA GLN A 266 -24.72 12.34 -11.37
C GLN A 266 -24.69 10.81 -11.30
N SER A 267 -25.58 10.21 -10.52
CA SER A 267 -25.52 8.79 -10.17
C SER A 267 -25.45 7.84 -11.36
N TYR A 268 -26.15 8.13 -12.43
CA TYR A 268 -26.08 7.34 -13.66
C TYR A 268 -24.70 7.44 -14.32
N ALA A 269 -24.19 8.65 -14.51
CA ALA A 269 -22.93 8.89 -15.22
C ALA A 269 -21.74 8.26 -14.48
N ILE A 270 -21.64 8.48 -13.16
CA ILE A 270 -20.57 7.92 -12.35
C ILE A 270 -20.66 6.39 -12.27
N THR A 271 -21.87 5.81 -12.29
CA THR A 271 -22.03 4.36 -12.33
C THR A 271 -21.50 3.78 -13.64
N GLN A 272 -21.70 4.47 -14.78
CA GLN A 272 -21.13 4.02 -16.04
C GLN A 272 -19.58 4.07 -16.01
N GLN A 273 -19.00 5.10 -15.42
CA GLN A 273 -17.55 5.18 -15.23
C GLN A 273 -17.03 4.06 -14.30
N TYR A 274 -17.70 3.82 -13.18
CA TYR A 274 -17.39 2.71 -12.28
C TYR A 274 -17.39 1.36 -13.00
N LEU A 275 -18.46 1.07 -13.76
CA LEU A 275 -18.58 -0.17 -14.53
C LEU A 275 -17.55 -0.28 -15.65
N GLN A 276 -17.12 0.85 -16.22
CA GLN A 276 -16.05 0.88 -17.19
C GLN A 276 -14.71 0.50 -16.54
N LEU A 277 -14.38 1.10 -15.40
CA LEU A 277 -13.17 0.77 -14.66
C LEU A 277 -13.14 -0.71 -14.24
N GLN A 278 -14.27 -1.29 -13.82
CA GLN A 278 -14.34 -2.72 -13.52
C GLN A 278 -14.07 -3.61 -14.75
N ARG A 279 -14.45 -3.16 -15.95
CA ARG A 279 -14.13 -3.89 -17.19
C ARG A 279 -12.65 -3.75 -17.58
N ASP A 280 -12.09 -2.55 -17.38
CA ASP A 280 -10.72 -2.24 -17.75
C ASP A 280 -9.71 -2.87 -16.78
N TYR A 281 -10.09 -3.03 -15.50
CA TYR A 281 -9.27 -3.55 -14.41
C TYR A 281 -10.03 -4.64 -13.62
N PRO A 282 -10.31 -5.79 -14.23
CA PRO A 282 -11.26 -6.79 -13.68
C PRO A 282 -10.81 -7.45 -12.36
N ASN A 283 -9.51 -7.42 -12.07
CA ASN A 283 -8.92 -8.02 -10.86
C ASN A 283 -8.59 -6.99 -9.78
N LYS A 284 -8.90 -5.71 -10.01
CA LYS A 284 -8.65 -4.63 -9.04
C LYS A 284 -9.94 -4.22 -8.34
N ILE A 285 -9.84 -3.85 -7.08
CA ILE A 285 -10.90 -3.10 -6.41
C ILE A 285 -10.87 -1.66 -6.88
N ILE A 286 -12.05 -1.05 -6.97
CA ILE A 286 -12.21 0.30 -7.54
C ILE A 286 -12.70 1.25 -6.45
N ALA A 287 -12.08 2.43 -6.34
CA ALA A 287 -12.40 3.44 -5.35
C ALA A 287 -12.78 4.79 -5.96
N LEU A 288 -13.53 5.57 -5.21
CA LEU A 288 -13.83 6.98 -5.50
C LEU A 288 -12.94 7.84 -4.60
N SER A 289 -11.74 8.15 -5.10
CA SER A 289 -10.67 8.73 -4.28
C SER A 289 -10.82 10.22 -4.03
N GLU A 290 -11.62 10.92 -4.83
CA GLU A 290 -12.11 12.26 -4.54
C GLU A 290 -13.53 12.42 -5.01
N CYS A 291 -14.37 13.12 -4.22
CA CYS A 291 -15.71 13.47 -4.63
C CYS A 291 -16.22 14.71 -3.91
N GLY A 292 -17.25 15.33 -4.52
CA GLY A 292 -17.92 16.49 -3.96
C GLY A 292 -18.80 17.20 -4.97
N ASN A 293 -19.47 18.24 -4.51
CA ASN A 293 -20.17 19.18 -5.39
C ASN A 293 -19.15 19.94 -6.25
N SER A 294 -19.55 20.36 -7.45
CA SER A 294 -18.85 21.45 -8.16
C SER A 294 -19.43 22.82 -7.75
N GLU A 295 -18.93 23.90 -8.36
CA GLU A 295 -19.45 25.26 -8.09
C GLU A 295 -20.93 25.40 -8.42
N ASP A 296 -21.38 24.76 -9.49
CA ASP A 296 -22.74 24.93 -10.04
C ASP A 296 -23.67 23.73 -9.81
N GLN A 297 -23.14 22.58 -9.39
CA GLN A 297 -23.90 21.34 -9.32
C GLN A 297 -23.60 20.55 -8.05
N ALA A 298 -24.67 20.14 -7.36
CA ALA A 298 -24.57 19.18 -6.27
C ALA A 298 -24.32 17.78 -6.80
N MET A 299 -23.51 17.00 -6.10
CA MET A 299 -23.44 15.55 -6.34
C MET A 299 -24.68 14.87 -5.82
N ASP A 300 -25.10 13.77 -6.48
CA ASP A 300 -26.19 12.93 -6.01
C ASP A 300 -25.87 12.32 -4.64
N TYR A 301 -26.90 11.99 -3.88
CA TYR A 301 -26.74 11.34 -2.58
C TYR A 301 -26.11 9.95 -2.71
N PHE A 302 -25.39 9.54 -1.68
CA PHE A 302 -24.74 8.23 -1.65
C PHE A 302 -25.73 7.07 -1.87
N SER A 303 -26.92 7.13 -1.27
CA SER A 303 -27.96 6.12 -1.46
C SER A 303 -28.40 5.97 -2.93
N GLN A 304 -28.41 7.07 -3.70
CA GLN A 304 -28.70 7.05 -5.14
C GLN A 304 -27.55 6.37 -5.90
N LEU A 305 -26.28 6.73 -5.61
CA LEU A 305 -25.10 6.08 -6.21
C LEU A 305 -25.14 4.57 -5.96
N TRP A 306 -25.42 4.18 -4.73
CA TRP A 306 -25.53 2.78 -4.36
C TRP A 306 -26.68 2.05 -5.08
N SER A 307 -27.84 2.67 -5.18
CA SER A 307 -29.01 2.08 -5.86
C SER A 307 -28.78 1.84 -7.35
N GLN A 308 -27.96 2.66 -8.00
CA GLN A 308 -27.58 2.52 -9.40
C GLN A 308 -26.49 1.46 -9.66
N GLY A 309 -25.85 0.95 -8.62
CA GLY A 309 -24.87 -0.13 -8.74
C GLY A 309 -23.41 0.28 -8.51
N SER A 310 -23.12 1.53 -8.19
CA SER A 310 -21.77 1.96 -7.80
C SER A 310 -21.39 1.32 -6.46
N ARG A 311 -20.34 0.51 -6.47
CA ARG A 311 -19.88 -0.28 -5.32
C ARG A 311 -18.41 0.05 -5.01
N TRP A 312 -18.13 1.34 -4.86
CA TRP A 312 -16.78 1.82 -4.55
C TRP A 312 -16.24 1.19 -3.29
N SER A 313 -14.96 0.85 -3.26
CA SER A 313 -14.27 0.37 -2.05
C SER A 313 -14.31 1.42 -0.94
N TRP A 314 -13.97 2.65 -1.29
CA TRP A 314 -14.20 3.82 -0.44
C TRP A 314 -14.65 5.00 -1.29
N PHE A 315 -15.20 6.03 -0.62
CA PHE A 315 -15.30 7.38 -1.14
C PHE A 315 -14.50 8.32 -0.21
N MET A 316 -13.98 9.42 -0.75
CA MET A 316 -13.35 10.50 0.00
C MET A 316 -13.90 11.84 -0.44
N THR A 317 -14.55 12.55 0.49
CA THR A 317 -15.04 13.91 0.22
C THR A 317 -13.89 14.91 0.40
N TRP A 318 -13.85 15.91 -0.52
CA TRP A 318 -12.85 16.96 -0.42
C TRP A 318 -13.12 17.91 0.74
N TYR A 319 -12.07 18.54 1.30
CA TYR A 319 -12.20 19.49 2.41
C TYR A 319 -12.71 20.86 1.94
N ASP A 320 -13.42 21.58 2.84
CA ASP A 320 -13.93 22.91 2.57
C ASP A 320 -13.01 24.01 3.16
N TYR A 321 -12.23 24.65 2.31
CA TYR A 321 -11.33 25.73 2.73
C TYR A 321 -12.04 27.05 3.04
N HIS A 322 -13.34 27.15 2.81
CA HIS A 322 -14.17 28.31 3.15
C HIS A 322 -15.06 28.05 4.36
N TYR A 323 -14.93 26.90 4.98
CA TYR A 323 -15.82 26.47 6.03
C TYR A 323 -15.75 27.36 7.27
N THR A 324 -16.94 27.71 7.80
CA THR A 324 -17.07 28.34 9.11
C THR A 324 -17.57 27.30 10.11
N TRP A 325 -16.83 27.10 11.20
CA TRP A 325 -17.17 26.13 12.23
C TRP A 325 -18.64 26.27 12.70
N GLY A 326 -19.34 25.14 12.81
CA GLY A 326 -20.73 25.08 13.23
C GLY A 326 -21.76 25.28 12.09
N SER A 327 -21.35 25.64 10.88
CA SER A 327 -22.24 25.68 9.72
C SER A 327 -22.69 24.28 9.30
N ASN A 328 -23.90 24.16 8.75
CA ASN A 328 -24.36 22.95 8.06
C ASN A 328 -24.03 22.97 6.56
N LEU A 329 -23.51 24.09 6.10
CA LEU A 329 -23.12 24.31 4.72
C LEU A 329 -21.68 23.86 4.55
N HIS A 330 -21.46 23.04 3.56
CA HIS A 330 -20.14 22.58 3.18
C HIS A 330 -20.07 22.55 1.67
N ARG A 331 -19.00 23.10 1.09
CA ARG A 331 -18.89 23.26 -0.35
C ARG A 331 -19.02 21.92 -1.09
N PHE A 332 -18.34 20.87 -0.61
CA PHE A 332 -18.23 19.60 -1.32
C PHE A 332 -19.21 18.55 -0.84
N ALA A 333 -19.37 18.34 0.47
CA ALA A 333 -20.28 17.33 1.02
C ALA A 333 -20.85 17.77 2.36
N GLY A 334 -22.05 18.35 2.35
CA GLY A 334 -22.70 18.87 3.55
C GLY A 334 -23.38 17.82 4.42
N LYS A 335 -23.94 18.29 5.54
CA LYS A 335 -24.60 17.47 6.55
C LYS A 335 -25.62 16.46 5.98
N GLN A 336 -26.49 16.90 5.08
CA GLN A 336 -27.55 16.05 4.53
C GLN A 336 -26.98 14.89 3.73
N TRP A 337 -25.94 15.15 2.94
CA TRP A 337 -25.25 14.12 2.17
C TRP A 337 -24.64 13.05 3.07
N TRP A 338 -23.93 13.47 4.13
CA TRP A 338 -23.31 12.56 5.08
C TRP A 338 -24.35 11.77 5.89
N GLN A 339 -25.47 12.39 6.27
CA GLN A 339 -26.58 11.69 6.93
C GLN A 339 -27.23 10.65 6.03
N ASP A 340 -27.43 10.96 4.75
CA ASP A 340 -27.91 9.98 3.76
C ASP A 340 -26.93 8.80 3.65
N ALA A 341 -25.64 9.07 3.50
CA ALA A 341 -24.62 8.04 3.42
C ALA A 341 -24.66 7.08 4.61
N VAL A 342 -24.65 7.60 5.84
CA VAL A 342 -24.72 6.80 7.07
C VAL A 342 -26.05 6.05 7.18
N ASN A 343 -27.17 6.71 6.94
CA ASN A 343 -28.51 6.12 7.03
C ASN A 343 -28.78 5.03 5.98
N SER A 344 -28.01 5.00 4.89
CA SER A 344 -28.10 3.94 3.89
C SER A 344 -27.79 2.55 4.45
N GLY A 345 -27.04 2.47 5.57
CA GLY A 345 -26.52 1.22 6.15
C GLY A 345 -25.45 0.53 5.27
N LYS A 346 -24.95 1.22 4.25
CA LYS A 346 -23.98 0.71 3.26
C LYS A 346 -22.61 1.36 3.39
N VAL A 347 -22.41 2.17 4.42
CA VAL A 347 -21.15 2.88 4.68
C VAL A 347 -20.51 2.38 5.95
N ILE A 348 -19.22 2.10 5.90
CA ILE A 348 -18.39 1.73 7.05
C ILE A 348 -17.83 3.01 7.66
N MET A 349 -18.13 3.22 8.95
CA MET A 349 -17.60 4.31 9.76
C MET A 349 -16.45 3.79 10.65
N ARG A 350 -15.68 4.70 11.26
CA ARG A 350 -14.45 4.32 12.01
C ARG A 350 -14.69 3.28 13.12
N SER A 351 -15.79 3.34 13.83
CA SER A 351 -16.10 2.36 14.87
C SER A 351 -16.29 0.94 14.32
N GLU A 352 -16.93 0.81 13.16
CA GLU A 352 -17.07 -0.47 12.45
C GLU A 352 -15.71 -0.91 11.88
N MET A 353 -14.94 0.01 11.30
CA MET A 353 -13.59 -0.27 10.81
C MET A 353 -12.66 -0.79 11.91
N GLN A 354 -12.72 -0.21 13.10
CA GLN A 354 -11.97 -0.69 14.26
C GLN A 354 -12.32 -2.15 14.58
N GLN A 355 -13.62 -2.50 14.56
CA GLN A 355 -14.05 -3.87 14.78
C GLN A 355 -13.57 -4.82 13.68
N LEU A 356 -13.62 -4.39 12.41
CA LEU A 356 -13.10 -5.17 11.29
C LEU A 356 -11.59 -5.41 11.44
N ARG A 357 -10.81 -4.40 11.81
CA ARG A 357 -9.37 -4.55 12.07
C ARG A 357 -9.07 -5.50 13.23
N LEU A 358 -9.89 -5.50 14.28
CA LEU A 358 -9.76 -6.43 15.42
C LEU A 358 -10.21 -7.86 15.06
N ALA A 359 -11.21 -7.99 14.18
CA ALA A 359 -11.77 -9.28 13.80
C ALA A 359 -11.05 -9.95 12.62
N THR A 360 -10.42 -9.14 11.75
CA THR A 360 -9.59 -9.67 10.69
C THR A 360 -8.32 -10.16 11.35
N GLU A 361 -8.33 -11.42 11.75
CA GLU A 361 -7.08 -12.10 12.05
C GLU A 361 -6.20 -11.92 10.81
N VAL A 362 -5.03 -11.36 11.00
CA VAL A 362 -3.97 -11.57 10.04
C VAL A 362 -3.75 -13.07 10.10
N ASN A 363 -4.40 -13.80 9.20
CA ASN A 363 -4.01 -15.18 8.99
C ASN A 363 -2.51 -15.11 8.77
N PRO A 364 -1.71 -15.81 9.58
CA PRO A 364 -0.30 -15.94 9.28
C PRO A 364 -0.22 -16.29 7.80
N PRO A 365 0.67 -15.69 7.01
CA PRO A 365 0.67 -15.75 5.55
C PRO A 365 0.26 -17.14 5.13
N ASN A 366 -0.85 -17.27 4.41
CA ASN A 366 -1.58 -18.51 4.12
C ASN A 366 -0.61 -19.66 4.17
N GLU A 367 -0.81 -20.63 5.09
CA GLU A 367 0.08 -21.79 5.15
C GLU A 367 0.29 -22.24 3.71
N PRO A 368 1.47 -22.10 3.14
CA PRO A 368 1.67 -22.49 1.75
C PRO A 368 1.30 -23.96 1.70
N ASN A 369 0.57 -24.40 0.70
CA ASN A 369 0.13 -25.78 0.51
C ASN A 369 1.25 -26.84 0.58
N SER A 370 2.45 -26.45 0.97
CA SER A 370 3.67 -27.25 1.13
C SER A 370 4.57 -26.72 2.26
N SER A 371 4.02 -26.33 3.41
CA SER A 371 4.82 -25.97 4.59
C SER A 371 4.94 -27.12 5.58
N THR A 372 6.09 -27.24 6.21
CA THR A 372 6.32 -28.10 7.37
C THR A 372 6.50 -27.23 8.60
N THR A 373 5.77 -27.50 9.67
CA THR A 373 5.86 -26.76 10.93
C THR A 373 7.11 -27.15 11.71
N LEU A 374 7.85 -26.16 12.23
CA LEU A 374 8.82 -26.39 13.30
C LEU A 374 8.06 -26.41 14.63
N ASP A 375 8.21 -27.50 15.38
CA ASP A 375 7.52 -27.69 16.65
C ASP A 375 7.97 -26.66 17.70
N LEU A 376 7.06 -25.82 18.15
CA LEU A 376 7.32 -24.83 19.20
C LEU A 376 7.62 -25.49 20.55
N ALA A 377 7.14 -26.70 20.82
CA ALA A 377 7.49 -27.44 22.04
C ALA A 377 8.99 -27.78 22.10
N ASN A 378 9.63 -27.89 20.95
CA ASN A 378 11.07 -28.18 20.82
C ASN A 378 11.97 -26.93 20.78
N LEU A 379 11.44 -25.75 21.07
CA LEU A 379 12.19 -24.49 21.20
C LEU A 379 12.91 -24.44 22.55
N ASN A 380 13.73 -25.43 22.82
CA ASN A 380 14.27 -25.72 24.15
C ASN A 380 15.72 -25.25 24.36
N ASN A 381 16.41 -24.77 23.33
CA ASN A 381 17.80 -24.34 23.37
C ASN A 381 17.95 -22.83 23.23
N GLY A 382 18.96 -22.27 23.90
CA GLY A 382 19.26 -20.83 23.81
C GLY A 382 20.26 -20.38 24.87
N TRP A 383 20.60 -19.09 24.78
CA TRP A 383 21.45 -18.40 25.75
C TRP A 383 20.86 -17.05 26.10
N GLY A 384 20.96 -16.64 27.37
CA GLY A 384 20.44 -15.35 27.83
C GLY A 384 18.91 -15.21 27.71
N THR A 385 18.18 -16.32 27.66
CA THR A 385 16.71 -16.34 27.48
C THR A 385 16.05 -17.35 28.39
N SER A 386 14.73 -17.21 28.59
CA SER A 386 13.84 -18.26 29.10
C SER A 386 12.67 -18.43 28.12
N TYR A 387 12.06 -19.62 28.15
CA TYR A 387 10.93 -19.96 27.31
C TYR A 387 9.81 -20.60 28.14
N ASP A 388 8.62 -20.07 28.01
CA ASP A 388 7.41 -20.65 28.57
C ASP A 388 6.69 -21.48 27.50
N THR A 389 6.70 -22.78 27.63
CA THR A 389 6.09 -23.72 26.69
C THR A 389 4.56 -23.69 26.68
N ASN A 390 3.92 -23.18 27.73
CA ASN A 390 2.45 -23.11 27.79
C ASN A 390 1.92 -21.88 27.02
N THR A 391 2.67 -20.80 27.05
CA THR A 391 2.30 -19.54 26.37
C THR A 391 3.12 -19.31 25.11
N HIS A 392 4.05 -20.18 24.77
CA HIS A 392 5.01 -20.01 23.68
C HIS A 392 5.76 -18.68 23.71
N THR A 393 6.08 -18.18 24.92
CA THR A 393 6.72 -16.86 25.11
C THR A 393 8.22 -17.00 25.38
N ILE A 394 9.03 -16.36 24.54
CA ILE A 394 10.46 -16.16 24.81
C ILE A 394 10.63 -14.88 25.62
N THR A 395 11.36 -14.95 26.74
CA THR A 395 11.84 -13.78 27.47
C THR A 395 13.35 -13.65 27.26
N PHE A 396 13.81 -12.57 26.64
CA PHE A 396 15.22 -12.26 26.38
C PHE A 396 15.79 -11.57 27.62
N ARG A 397 16.46 -12.32 28.49
CA ARG A 397 17.07 -11.77 29.73
C ARG A 397 18.23 -10.83 29.47
N ASN A 398 18.95 -11.05 28.37
CA ASN A 398 20.08 -10.25 27.93
C ASN A 398 19.81 -9.70 26.53
N ALA A 399 20.26 -8.49 26.25
CA ALA A 399 20.31 -7.97 24.88
C ALA A 399 21.06 -8.96 23.97
N TRP A 400 20.50 -9.23 22.81
CA TRP A 400 21.02 -10.22 21.84
C TRP A 400 21.11 -11.65 22.38
N GLY A 401 20.39 -11.98 23.44
CA GLY A 401 20.14 -13.37 23.82
C GLY A 401 19.47 -14.11 22.66
N GLY A 402 19.72 -15.42 22.55
CA GLY A 402 19.17 -16.24 21.46
C GLY A 402 18.31 -17.37 21.98
N ARG A 403 17.20 -17.70 21.27
CA ARG A 403 16.33 -18.84 21.54
C ARG A 403 15.85 -19.47 20.26
N GLY A 404 15.93 -20.84 20.17
CA GLY A 404 15.52 -21.49 18.94
C GLY A 404 15.67 -23.01 18.96
N TRP A 405 15.76 -23.58 17.77
CA TRP A 405 15.90 -25.00 17.48
C TRP A 405 17.36 -25.32 17.14
N TRP A 406 17.96 -26.26 17.88
CA TRP A 406 19.23 -26.90 17.53
C TRP A 406 18.90 -28.21 16.86
N LEU A 407 19.24 -28.32 15.60
CA LEU A 407 18.92 -29.45 14.75
C LEU A 407 20.10 -29.75 13.83
N GLU A 408 20.14 -30.97 13.30
CA GLU A 408 21.06 -31.37 12.23
C GLU A 408 20.16 -31.93 11.11
N GLN A 409 19.65 -31.03 10.26
CA GLN A 409 18.61 -31.41 9.32
C GLN A 409 18.95 -30.93 7.90
N ASP A 410 18.71 -31.83 6.93
CA ASP A 410 18.69 -31.49 5.51
C ASP A 410 17.39 -30.74 5.20
N MET A 411 17.52 -29.49 4.77
CA MET A 411 16.42 -28.60 4.37
C MET A 411 16.49 -28.27 2.88
N SER A 412 17.10 -29.12 2.06
CA SER A 412 17.29 -28.89 0.62
C SER A 412 15.98 -28.68 -0.14
N ASP A 413 14.88 -29.25 0.34
CA ASP A 413 13.54 -29.09 -0.24
C ASP A 413 12.88 -27.76 0.12
N TYR A 414 13.45 -26.99 1.04
CA TYR A 414 12.90 -25.73 1.52
C TYR A 414 13.71 -24.52 1.03
N CYS A 415 13.02 -23.39 0.84
CA CYS A 415 13.62 -22.14 0.39
C CYS A 415 13.74 -21.09 1.50
N ARG A 416 12.89 -21.17 2.52
CA ARG A 416 12.83 -20.15 3.58
C ARG A 416 12.24 -20.69 4.87
N VAL A 417 12.55 -19.97 5.95
CA VAL A 417 11.95 -20.15 7.28
C VAL A 417 11.15 -18.88 7.61
N ILE A 418 9.93 -19.07 8.11
CA ILE A 418 9.08 -17.99 8.62
C ILE A 418 8.79 -18.25 10.09
N VAL A 419 8.94 -17.24 10.93
CA VAL A 419 8.48 -17.28 12.33
C VAL A 419 7.45 -16.19 12.55
N VAL A 420 6.30 -16.57 13.11
CA VAL A 420 5.15 -15.70 13.36
C VAL A 420 5.01 -15.48 14.87
N PHE A 421 4.81 -14.24 15.28
CA PHE A 421 4.65 -13.81 16.68
C PHE A 421 3.64 -12.66 16.78
N ASP A 422 3.14 -12.34 17.98
CA ASP A 422 2.12 -11.30 18.17
C ASP A 422 2.63 -9.92 17.74
N TYR A 423 3.71 -9.49 18.38
CA TYR A 423 4.25 -8.15 18.25
C TYR A 423 5.71 -8.14 18.72
N ALA A 424 6.61 -7.66 17.89
CA ALA A 424 8.00 -7.47 18.27
C ALA A 424 8.14 -6.23 19.18
N PRO A 425 8.58 -6.39 20.44
CA PRO A 425 8.72 -5.27 21.37
C PRO A 425 9.92 -4.38 21.06
N CYS A 426 10.87 -4.86 20.30
CA CYS A 426 12.08 -4.18 19.89
C CYS A 426 12.65 -4.79 18.62
N ALA A 427 13.71 -4.20 18.07
CA ALA A 427 14.45 -4.80 16.97
C ALA A 427 15.06 -6.15 17.37
N GLY A 428 15.16 -7.06 16.38
CA GLY A 428 15.75 -8.37 16.58
C GLY A 428 16.10 -9.02 15.25
N GLN A 429 16.46 -10.31 15.26
CA GLN A 429 16.74 -11.05 14.05
C GLN A 429 16.37 -12.53 14.17
N LEU A 430 16.01 -13.12 13.03
CA LEU A 430 15.95 -14.55 12.82
C LEU A 430 17.24 -14.99 12.13
N VAL A 431 17.90 -16.00 12.68
CA VAL A 431 19.18 -16.51 12.18
C VAL A 431 19.08 -18.00 11.88
N VAL A 432 19.66 -18.43 10.76
CA VAL A 432 19.84 -19.83 10.40
C VAL A 432 21.34 -20.11 10.26
N GLU A 433 21.88 -21.05 11.06
CA GLU A 433 23.26 -21.49 10.96
C GLU A 433 23.37 -22.83 10.23
N TYR A 434 24.44 -22.99 9.47
CA TYR A 434 24.73 -24.18 8.66
C TYR A 434 25.97 -24.91 9.17
N GLY A 435 26.00 -26.22 9.04
CA GLY A 435 27.07 -27.08 9.52
C GLY A 435 28.40 -27.01 8.76
N ASN A 436 28.48 -26.22 7.69
CA ASN A 436 29.71 -25.95 6.93
C ASN A 436 30.66 -24.97 7.63
N GLY A 437 30.22 -24.38 8.77
CA GLY A 437 31.07 -23.59 9.66
C GLY A 437 31.39 -22.17 9.23
N THR A 438 30.82 -21.68 8.12
CA THR A 438 31.21 -20.38 7.57
C THR A 438 30.04 -19.42 7.33
N ASP A 439 28.81 -19.90 7.16
CA ASP A 439 27.73 -19.02 6.73
C ASP A 439 26.49 -19.14 7.63
N ALA A 440 25.92 -18.01 7.99
CA ALA A 440 24.60 -17.89 8.55
C ALA A 440 23.75 -17.00 7.63
N SER A 441 22.48 -17.37 7.44
CA SER A 441 21.48 -16.48 6.88
C SER A 441 20.76 -15.75 8.01
N SER A 442 20.52 -14.46 7.90
CA SER A 442 19.76 -13.72 8.91
C SER A 442 18.92 -12.62 8.29
N THR A 443 17.78 -12.33 8.93
CA THR A 443 16.91 -11.22 8.59
C THR A 443 16.51 -10.50 9.87
N MET A 444 16.57 -9.17 9.85
CA MET A 444 16.13 -8.32 10.95
C MET A 444 14.60 -8.20 10.95
N PHE A 445 14.03 -8.11 12.15
CA PHE A 445 12.70 -7.61 12.40
C PHE A 445 12.77 -6.39 13.31
N TYR A 446 11.72 -5.58 13.32
CA TYR A 446 11.68 -4.30 14.04
C TYR A 446 10.47 -4.23 14.96
N THR A 447 10.47 -3.25 15.86
CA THR A 447 9.35 -2.99 16.76
C THR A 447 8.05 -2.86 15.96
N GLY A 448 7.07 -3.70 16.28
CA GLY A 448 5.77 -3.72 15.61
C GLY A 448 5.59 -4.82 14.57
N ASP A 449 6.67 -5.45 14.12
CA ASP A 449 6.57 -6.62 13.25
C ASP A 449 5.88 -7.77 14.00
N ASN A 450 5.13 -8.60 13.28
CA ASN A 450 4.50 -9.82 13.82
C ASN A 450 5.02 -11.11 13.16
N SER A 451 5.99 -11.00 12.28
CA SER A 451 6.68 -12.14 11.66
C SER A 451 8.06 -11.75 11.19
N VAL A 452 8.88 -12.74 10.93
CA VAL A 452 10.17 -12.58 10.27
C VAL A 452 10.42 -13.78 9.37
N GLU A 453 10.99 -13.52 8.20
CA GLU A 453 11.34 -14.54 7.21
C GLU A 453 12.83 -14.47 6.89
N VAL A 454 13.46 -15.65 6.74
CA VAL A 454 14.84 -15.76 6.28
C VAL A 454 14.91 -16.73 5.11
N LEU A 455 15.59 -16.33 4.02
CA LEU A 455 15.90 -17.20 2.89
C LEU A 455 17.03 -18.17 3.26
N LEU A 456 16.86 -19.45 2.95
CA LEU A 456 17.87 -20.47 3.14
C LEU A 456 18.95 -20.33 2.06
N ASN A 457 20.20 -20.43 2.48
CA ASN A 457 21.34 -20.42 1.57
C ASN A 457 21.42 -21.77 0.80
N ASP A 458 21.41 -21.72 -0.52
CA ASP A 458 21.46 -22.92 -1.38
C ASP A 458 22.66 -23.82 -1.12
N TYR A 459 23.78 -23.26 -0.66
CA TYR A 459 25.00 -24.05 -0.35
C TYR A 459 25.03 -24.63 1.07
N GLY A 460 24.19 -24.15 1.98
CA GLY A 460 24.18 -24.55 3.39
C GLY A 460 22.94 -25.33 3.81
N LYS A 461 21.83 -25.23 3.07
CA LYS A 461 20.53 -25.79 3.47
C LYS A 461 20.49 -27.32 3.59
N SER A 462 21.44 -28.06 3.00
CA SER A 462 21.59 -29.50 3.18
C SER A 462 22.04 -29.89 4.59
N ASN A 463 22.52 -28.96 5.40
CA ASN A 463 22.90 -29.21 6.79
C ASN A 463 22.64 -27.96 7.66
N VAL A 464 21.37 -27.70 7.98
CA VAL A 464 20.98 -26.65 8.92
C VAL A 464 21.18 -27.14 10.35
N THR A 465 21.95 -26.42 11.13
CA THR A 465 22.30 -26.82 12.52
C THR A 465 21.53 -26.03 13.57
N LYS A 466 21.16 -24.77 13.29
CA LYS A 466 20.38 -23.95 14.22
C LYS A 466 19.47 -22.98 13.48
N ILE A 467 18.30 -22.75 14.06
CA ILE A 467 17.38 -21.67 13.72
C ILE A 467 17.03 -20.97 15.03
N TYR A 468 17.27 -19.67 15.15
CA TYR A 468 17.00 -18.96 16.40
C TYR A 468 16.64 -17.49 16.20
N LEU A 469 15.89 -16.96 17.19
CA LEU A 469 15.52 -15.56 17.31
C LEU A 469 16.42 -14.87 18.33
N GLN A 470 16.72 -13.60 18.08
CA GLN A 470 17.40 -12.69 19.00
C GLN A 470 16.63 -11.37 19.09
N CYS A 471 16.63 -10.72 20.26
CA CYS A 471 16.13 -9.36 20.43
C CYS A 471 17.25 -8.44 20.94
N ALA A 472 17.23 -7.19 20.48
CA ALA A 472 18.25 -6.19 20.80
C ALA A 472 18.19 -5.69 22.26
N GLU A 473 17.04 -5.86 22.93
CA GLU A 473 16.82 -5.35 24.27
C GLU A 473 16.66 -6.46 25.31
N ALA A 474 17.22 -6.22 26.48
CA ALA A 474 17.02 -7.09 27.63
C ALA A 474 15.58 -6.96 28.18
N ASN A 475 15.04 -8.06 28.68
CA ASN A 475 13.68 -8.22 29.20
C ASN A 475 12.57 -8.10 28.12
N ALA A 476 12.91 -8.04 26.85
CA ALA A 476 11.95 -8.16 25.76
C ALA A 476 11.24 -9.52 25.82
N GLN A 477 9.95 -9.55 25.49
CA GLN A 477 9.14 -10.75 25.41
C GLN A 477 8.55 -10.89 24.01
N LEU A 478 8.69 -12.09 23.42
CA LEU A 478 8.17 -12.42 22.11
C LEU A 478 7.27 -13.64 22.22
N HIS A 479 5.98 -13.46 21.96
CA HIS A 479 4.99 -14.54 21.97
C HIS A 479 4.83 -15.14 20.59
N LEU A 480 5.17 -16.43 20.43
CA LEU A 480 5.19 -17.10 19.14
C LEU A 480 3.84 -17.77 18.82
N HIS A 481 3.38 -17.65 17.60
CA HIS A 481 2.23 -18.36 17.05
C HIS A 481 2.60 -19.57 16.20
N GLY A 482 3.74 -19.53 15.51
CA GLY A 482 4.17 -20.61 14.64
C GLY A 482 5.56 -20.39 14.05
N ALA A 483 6.15 -21.46 13.55
CA ALA A 483 7.36 -21.42 12.75
C ALA A 483 7.23 -22.45 11.61
N TYR A 484 7.58 -22.03 10.39
CA TYR A 484 7.28 -22.76 9.18
C TYR A 484 8.50 -22.87 8.27
N LEU A 485 8.71 -24.05 7.71
CA LEU A 485 9.62 -24.30 6.60
C LEU A 485 8.81 -24.27 5.30
N ILE A 486 9.17 -23.44 4.37
CA ILE A 486 8.46 -23.25 3.11
C ILE A 486 9.22 -23.99 2.01
N ALA A 487 8.56 -24.94 1.36
CA ALA A 487 9.14 -25.71 0.27
C ALA A 487 9.46 -24.81 -0.93
N CYS A 488 10.54 -25.17 -1.63
CA CYS A 488 10.83 -24.57 -2.93
C CYS A 488 9.74 -24.97 -3.91
N THR A 489 9.03 -24.02 -4.49
CA THR A 489 8.20 -24.32 -5.67
C THR A 489 9.13 -24.84 -6.76
N PRO A 490 8.91 -26.05 -7.33
CA PRO A 490 9.65 -26.49 -8.49
C PRO A 490 9.52 -25.38 -9.54
N ALA A 491 10.63 -24.90 -10.07
CA ALA A 491 10.60 -24.00 -11.21
C ALA A 491 9.75 -24.67 -12.28
N HIS A 492 8.57 -24.12 -12.56
CA HIS A 492 7.75 -24.57 -13.67
C HIS A 492 8.60 -24.44 -14.92
N THR A 493 9.03 -25.55 -15.49
CA THR A 493 9.85 -25.63 -16.70
C THR A 493 9.10 -25.20 -17.96
N ASP A 494 7.90 -24.64 -17.82
CA ASP A 494 7.05 -24.15 -18.91
C ASP A 494 6.87 -22.63 -18.96
N ARG A 495 7.76 -21.85 -18.34
CA ARG A 495 7.92 -20.48 -18.78
C ARG A 495 8.68 -20.51 -20.09
N VAL A 496 7.95 -20.44 -21.19
CA VAL A 496 8.47 -19.82 -22.42
C VAL A 496 9.10 -18.52 -21.97
N GLN A 497 10.42 -18.50 -21.94
CA GLN A 497 11.18 -17.27 -21.75
C GLN A 497 10.86 -16.37 -22.95
N THR A 498 9.82 -15.56 -22.83
CA THR A 498 9.88 -14.28 -23.53
C THR A 498 11.13 -13.61 -23.00
N PRO A 499 12.09 -13.24 -23.86
CA PRO A 499 13.27 -12.55 -23.37
C PRO A 499 12.80 -11.30 -22.65
N CYS A 500 13.01 -11.22 -21.36
CA CYS A 500 12.88 -9.98 -20.62
C CYS A 500 13.92 -9.04 -21.25
N SER A 501 13.44 -8.12 -22.06
CA SER A 501 14.23 -7.07 -22.67
C SER A 501 14.42 -5.97 -21.61
N ASP A 502 15.08 -6.31 -20.49
CA ASP A 502 15.57 -5.27 -19.60
C ASP A 502 16.73 -4.57 -20.32
N PRO A 503 16.52 -3.35 -20.81
CA PRO A 503 17.53 -2.61 -21.54
C PRO A 503 18.56 -1.95 -20.62
N TYR A 504 18.32 -2.02 -19.28
CA TYR A 504 19.12 -1.28 -18.33
C TYR A 504 20.37 -2.04 -17.86
N TYR A 505 21.42 -1.26 -17.69
CA TYR A 505 22.61 -1.63 -16.93
C TYR A 505 22.51 -0.99 -15.55
N TYR A 506 22.94 -1.67 -14.51
CA TYR A 506 22.88 -1.16 -13.14
C TYR A 506 24.30 -0.93 -12.63
N THR A 507 24.55 0.21 -12.00
CA THR A 507 25.80 0.42 -11.27
C THR A 507 25.88 -0.55 -10.09
N LEU A 508 27.04 -0.66 -9.45
CA LEU A 508 27.18 -1.46 -8.22
C LEU A 508 26.33 -0.95 -7.05
N GLN A 509 25.85 0.29 -7.13
CA GLN A 509 24.90 0.89 -6.20
C GLN A 509 23.44 0.69 -6.61
N GLY A 510 23.17 -0.10 -7.68
CA GLY A 510 21.82 -0.40 -8.14
C GLY A 510 21.18 0.70 -9.01
N ILE A 511 21.93 1.71 -9.45
CA ILE A 511 21.40 2.80 -10.28
C ILE A 511 21.26 2.32 -11.73
N PRO A 512 20.05 2.34 -12.32
CA PRO A 512 19.86 1.93 -13.71
C PRO A 512 20.40 2.96 -14.69
N THR A 513 20.97 2.51 -15.80
CA THR A 513 21.38 3.34 -16.92
C THR A 513 21.16 2.62 -18.26
N LEU A 514 20.62 3.32 -19.24
CA LEU A 514 20.55 2.84 -20.62
C LEU A 514 21.88 3.04 -21.39
N TYR A 515 22.75 3.91 -20.88
CA TYR A 515 23.99 4.32 -21.53
C TYR A 515 25.17 4.11 -20.57
N PRO A 516 25.63 2.85 -20.39
CA PRO A 516 26.75 2.56 -19.50
C PRO A 516 28.04 3.17 -20.07
N GLN A 517 28.87 3.73 -19.19
CA GLN A 517 30.15 4.30 -19.60
C GLN A 517 31.21 3.22 -19.80
N SER A 518 32.08 3.43 -20.79
CA SER A 518 33.20 2.55 -21.08
C SER A 518 34.13 2.38 -19.87
N GLN A 519 34.67 1.18 -19.70
CA GLN A 519 35.57 0.75 -18.63
C GLN A 519 34.98 0.76 -17.19
N GLN A 520 33.67 0.91 -17.03
CA GLN A 520 33.00 0.78 -15.73
C GLN A 520 32.32 -0.58 -15.57
N LEU A 521 32.21 -1.02 -14.32
CA LEU A 521 31.56 -2.27 -13.92
C LEU A 521 30.08 -2.03 -13.66
N TYR A 522 29.22 -2.79 -14.33
CA TYR A 522 27.76 -2.75 -14.20
C TYR A 522 27.18 -4.14 -13.92
N ILE A 523 25.94 -4.18 -13.47
CA ILE A 523 25.09 -5.37 -13.44
C ILE A 523 24.10 -5.27 -14.60
N HIS A 524 24.09 -6.26 -15.48
CA HIS A 524 23.09 -6.38 -16.54
C HIS A 524 22.57 -7.80 -16.59
N LYS A 525 21.24 -7.96 -16.53
CA LYS A 525 20.57 -9.27 -16.47
C LYS A 525 21.15 -10.18 -15.38
N GLY A 526 21.38 -9.60 -14.20
CA GLY A 526 21.93 -10.30 -13.03
C GLY A 526 23.40 -10.68 -13.11
N LYS A 527 24.14 -10.26 -14.12
CA LYS A 527 25.58 -10.55 -14.29
C LYS A 527 26.41 -9.27 -14.20
N LYS A 528 27.56 -9.35 -13.54
CA LYS A 528 28.57 -8.28 -13.54
C LYS A 528 29.25 -8.24 -14.91
N ILE A 529 29.24 -7.09 -15.54
CA ILE A 529 29.87 -6.85 -16.84
C ILE A 529 30.71 -5.57 -16.82
N ILE A 530 31.79 -5.55 -17.56
CA ILE A 530 32.56 -4.34 -17.83
C ILE A 530 32.25 -3.93 -19.26
N ILE A 531 31.85 -2.69 -19.44
CA ILE A 531 31.60 -2.14 -20.78
C ILE A 531 32.96 -1.87 -21.45
N PRO A 532 33.20 -2.39 -22.65
CA PRO A 532 34.49 -2.23 -23.36
C PRO A 532 34.89 -0.77 -23.57
#